data_9e310ba72d72431f1b437127a68b3a00
#
_entry.id   9e310ba72d72431f1b437127a68b3a00
#
_cell.length_a   1.000
_cell.length_b   1.000
_cell.length_c   1.000
_cell.angle_alpha   90.00
_cell.angle_beta   90.00
_cell.angle_gamma   90.00
#
_symmetry.space_group_name_H-M   'P 1'
#
loop_
_entity.id
_entity.type
_entity.pdbx_description
1 polymer ?
#
loop_
_entity_poly.entity_id
_entity_poly.type
_entity_poly.pdbx_seq_one_letter_code
_entity_poly.pdbx_strand_id
1 'polypeptide(L)'
;MLQDRDALLLFRFSEQRWIDKTIAGCLSFSCAGYFIHQAKITGNTIQGDQYEAVFAHIPKDDIRVSQMGKDLGRDLEIIPDGDFVYLRRRSAKFRPIYCLYAYTAKDALKDGKPCDVGKLEILHYFDERMYSGFADAFQAQCVVATDRRYTQLVLQPQPFLHRIQISLAKNSLNDNKKRMVDYETRKQKIFFIEPTEQYDELLYKSPEYEYQHEARICLRNSMFTSIFDRFELNIGPLEKQDYDKLFEPVYAKFDAVIAKL
;
A
#
# COMPACT_ATOMS: atom_id res chain seq x y z
N MET A 1 22.67 -3.58 -5.17
CA MET A 1 22.20 -4.91 -4.73
C MET A 1 20.71 -4.80 -4.46
N LEU A 2 19.89 -5.60 -5.15
CA LEU A 2 18.47 -5.72 -4.86
C LEU A 2 18.33 -6.39 -3.49
N GLN A 3 17.59 -5.77 -2.57
CA GLN A 3 17.25 -6.38 -1.29
C GLN A 3 16.01 -7.26 -1.49
N ASP A 4 15.75 -8.23 -0.60
CA ASP A 4 14.57 -9.12 -0.66
C ASP A 4 13.23 -8.39 -0.78
N ARG A 5 13.22 -7.09 -0.50
CA ARG A 5 12.04 -6.21 -0.56
C ARG A 5 11.92 -5.41 -1.84
N ASP A 6 12.86 -5.58 -2.77
CA ASP A 6 12.80 -4.82 -4.02
C ASP A 6 11.73 -5.39 -4.94
N ALA A 7 10.82 -4.53 -5.38
CA ALA A 7 9.75 -4.93 -6.27
C ALA A 7 10.30 -5.25 -7.67
N LEU A 8 9.99 -6.44 -8.15
CA LEU A 8 10.23 -6.86 -9.53
C LEU A 8 9.10 -6.40 -10.46
N LEU A 9 7.86 -6.43 -9.94
CA LEU A 9 6.68 -5.91 -10.61
C LEU A 9 5.82 -5.16 -9.61
N LEU A 10 5.12 -4.15 -10.09
CA LEU A 10 4.09 -3.44 -9.35
C LEU A 10 2.73 -3.68 -10.00
N PHE A 11 1.71 -3.86 -9.18
CA PHE A 11 0.34 -4.08 -9.66
C PHE A 11 -0.58 -3.02 -9.08
N ARG A 12 -1.49 -2.54 -9.92
CA ARG A 12 -2.60 -1.71 -9.50
C ARG A 12 -3.90 -2.49 -9.67
N PHE A 13 -4.52 -2.85 -8.54
CA PHE A 13 -5.89 -3.36 -8.50
C PHE A 13 -6.83 -2.20 -8.35
N SER A 14 -7.75 -2.01 -9.29
CA SER A 14 -8.73 -0.93 -9.21
C SER A 14 -9.84 -1.12 -10.24
N GLU A 15 -10.91 -0.35 -10.12
CA GLU A 15 -11.91 -0.25 -11.18
C GLU A 15 -11.26 0.25 -12.49
N GLN A 16 -11.85 -0.15 -13.62
CA GLN A 16 -11.32 0.20 -14.95
C GLN A 16 -11.07 1.70 -15.10
N ARG A 17 -11.97 2.56 -14.62
CA ARG A 17 -11.83 4.02 -14.70
C ARG A 17 -10.56 4.53 -14.02
N TRP A 18 -10.13 3.92 -12.92
CA TRP A 18 -8.90 4.31 -12.22
C TRP A 18 -7.66 3.73 -12.87
N ILE A 19 -7.79 2.56 -13.49
CA ILE A 19 -6.73 1.98 -14.33
C ILE A 19 -6.48 2.88 -15.54
N ASP A 20 -7.55 3.30 -16.24
CA ASP A 20 -7.44 4.18 -17.39
C ASP A 20 -6.85 5.54 -17.02
N LYS A 21 -7.23 6.11 -15.86
CA LYS A 21 -6.58 7.31 -15.31
C LYS A 21 -5.08 7.10 -15.05
N THR A 22 -4.70 5.95 -14.48
CA THR A 22 -3.29 5.64 -14.22
C THR A 22 -2.51 5.53 -15.54
N ILE A 23 -3.06 4.87 -16.56
CA ILE A 23 -2.47 4.78 -17.89
C ILE A 23 -2.35 6.16 -18.53
N ALA A 24 -3.34 7.01 -18.37
CA ALA A 24 -3.29 8.41 -18.80
C ALA A 24 -2.31 9.27 -17.99
N GLY A 25 -1.66 8.68 -16.99
CA GLY A 25 -0.64 9.33 -16.17
C GLY A 25 -1.17 10.12 -14.98
N CYS A 26 -2.42 9.90 -14.59
CA CYS A 26 -3.02 10.57 -13.44
C CYS A 26 -3.13 9.60 -12.25
N LEU A 27 -2.31 9.81 -11.22
CA LEU A 27 -2.32 9.02 -10.00
C LEU A 27 -3.17 9.69 -8.92
N SER A 28 -4.21 9.01 -8.46
CA SER A 28 -5.11 9.51 -7.41
C SER A 28 -4.68 8.97 -6.04
N PHE A 29 -4.21 9.85 -5.17
CA PHE A 29 -3.84 9.54 -3.79
C PHE A 29 -5.06 9.62 -2.87
N SER A 30 -5.15 8.69 -1.94
CA SER A 30 -6.08 8.69 -0.81
C SER A 30 -5.32 8.99 0.49
N CYS A 31 -5.94 8.79 1.64
CA CYS A 31 -5.27 8.87 2.93
C CYS A 31 -5.69 7.72 3.87
N ALA A 32 -4.93 7.52 4.95
CA ALA A 32 -5.23 6.50 5.95
C ALA A 32 -6.62 6.65 6.55
N GLY A 33 -7.08 7.89 6.76
CA GLY A 33 -8.42 8.18 7.29
C GLY A 33 -9.55 7.66 6.40
N TYR A 34 -9.36 7.65 5.08
CA TYR A 34 -10.32 7.05 4.16
C TYR A 34 -10.44 5.54 4.37
N PHE A 35 -9.32 4.83 4.50
CA PHE A 35 -9.33 3.38 4.72
C PHE A 35 -9.90 3.01 6.09
N ILE A 36 -9.64 3.80 7.14
CA ILE A 36 -10.28 3.66 8.45
C ILE A 36 -11.79 3.82 8.33
N HIS A 37 -12.25 4.83 7.60
CA HIS A 37 -13.68 5.07 7.37
C HIS A 37 -14.32 3.90 6.61
N GLN A 38 -13.69 3.39 5.56
CA GLN A 38 -14.17 2.24 4.82
C GLN A 38 -14.36 1.02 5.73
N ALA A 39 -13.36 0.67 6.55
CA ALA A 39 -13.47 -0.43 7.50
C ALA A 39 -14.67 -0.28 8.44
N LYS A 40 -14.89 0.92 8.96
CA LYS A 40 -15.95 1.20 9.95
C LYS A 40 -17.35 1.23 9.36
N ILE A 41 -17.52 1.78 8.16
CA ILE A 41 -18.85 2.02 7.57
C ILE A 41 -19.31 0.85 6.73
N THR A 42 -18.41 0.28 5.93
CA THR A 42 -18.78 -0.81 5.00
C THR A 42 -18.58 -2.19 5.60
N GLY A 43 -17.90 -2.29 6.75
CA GLY A 43 -17.43 -3.56 7.30
C GLY A 43 -16.39 -4.25 6.40
N ASN A 44 -15.97 -3.58 5.33
CA ASN A 44 -14.97 -4.11 4.42
C ASN A 44 -13.58 -3.99 5.04
N THR A 45 -13.19 -5.03 5.77
CA THR A 45 -11.87 -5.15 6.38
C THR A 45 -10.78 -5.54 5.38
N ILE A 46 -11.12 -5.79 4.13
CA ILE A 46 -10.15 -6.17 3.09
C ILE A 46 -9.49 -4.92 2.49
N GLN A 47 -10.26 -3.87 2.20
CA GLN A 47 -9.73 -2.59 1.74
C GLN A 47 -9.42 -1.64 2.90
N GLY A 48 -10.24 -1.69 3.96
CA GLY A 48 -10.14 -0.82 5.11
C GLY A 48 -9.44 -1.49 6.29
N ASP A 49 -8.59 -0.76 6.97
CA ASP A 49 -7.98 -1.14 8.25
C ASP A 49 -8.34 -0.08 9.30
N GLN A 50 -9.14 -0.46 10.30
CA GLN A 50 -9.49 0.46 11.39
C GLN A 50 -8.28 0.90 12.23
N TYR A 51 -7.20 0.11 12.18
CA TYR A 51 -5.94 0.38 12.86
C TYR A 51 -4.86 0.96 11.92
N GLU A 52 -5.25 1.48 10.76
CA GLU A 52 -4.35 2.16 9.84
C GLU A 52 -3.62 3.32 10.55
N ALA A 53 -2.33 3.50 10.25
CA ALA A 53 -1.47 4.53 10.83
C ALA A 53 -1.32 4.49 12.37
N VAL A 54 -1.56 3.35 13.01
CA VAL A 54 -1.27 3.15 14.43
C VAL A 54 0.24 2.93 14.62
N PHE A 55 0.84 3.65 15.57
CA PHE A 55 2.26 3.52 15.88
C PHE A 55 2.55 2.73 17.17
N ALA A 56 1.54 2.45 17.99
CA ALA A 56 1.73 1.65 19.19
C ALA A 56 0.47 0.86 19.57
N HIS A 57 0.69 -0.30 20.18
CA HIS A 57 -0.29 -1.06 20.96
C HIS A 57 0.38 -1.49 22.26
N ILE A 58 0.04 -0.83 23.34
CA ILE A 58 0.71 -0.94 24.65
C ILE A 58 -0.32 -0.97 25.79
N PRO A 59 0.04 -1.46 27.00
CA PRO A 59 -0.82 -1.37 28.17
C PRO A 59 -1.28 0.07 28.43
N LYS A 60 -2.51 0.26 28.86
CA LYS A 60 -3.10 1.60 29.09
C LYS A 60 -2.39 2.42 30.18
N ASP A 61 -1.71 1.74 31.12
CA ASP A 61 -0.94 2.32 32.21
C ASP A 61 0.56 2.46 31.90
N ASP A 62 0.98 2.12 30.68
CA ASP A 62 2.36 2.31 30.23
C ASP A 62 2.72 3.80 30.23
N ILE A 63 3.89 4.13 30.82
CA ILE A 63 4.35 5.52 30.94
C ILE A 63 4.44 6.24 29.59
N ARG A 64 4.68 5.51 28.50
CA ARG A 64 4.72 6.05 27.13
C ARG A 64 3.39 6.67 26.70
N VAL A 65 2.24 6.20 27.21
CA VAL A 65 0.94 6.83 26.93
C VAL A 65 0.93 8.27 27.42
N SER A 66 1.38 8.48 28.67
CA SER A 66 1.46 9.82 29.27
C SER A 66 2.52 10.68 28.56
N GLN A 67 3.64 10.11 28.20
CA GLN A 67 4.71 10.81 27.49
C GLN A 67 4.23 11.27 26.10
N MET A 68 3.65 10.38 25.30
CA MET A 68 3.07 10.73 23.99
C MET A 68 1.96 11.76 24.12
N GLY A 69 1.18 11.72 25.20
CA GLY A 69 0.17 12.75 25.51
C GLY A 69 0.77 14.14 25.67
N LYS A 70 1.96 14.26 26.27
CA LYS A 70 2.70 15.52 26.42
C LYS A 70 3.31 15.96 25.08
N ASP A 71 3.94 15.03 24.36
CA ASP A 71 4.72 15.33 23.15
C ASP A 71 3.81 15.65 21.96
N LEU A 72 2.73 14.92 21.76
CA LEU A 72 1.80 15.05 20.63
C LEU A 72 0.56 15.90 20.96
N GLY A 73 0.22 16.04 22.25
CA GLY A 73 -0.92 16.85 22.69
C GLY A 73 -2.22 16.48 21.97
N ARG A 74 -2.83 17.46 21.30
CA ARG A 74 -4.11 17.27 20.58
C ARG A 74 -3.99 16.38 19.33
N ASP A 75 -2.77 16.14 18.84
CA ASP A 75 -2.54 15.25 17.69
C ASP A 75 -2.62 13.77 18.09
N LEU A 76 -2.49 13.45 19.40
CA LEU A 76 -2.62 12.08 19.86
C LEU A 76 -4.09 11.62 19.83
N GLU A 77 -4.33 10.46 19.24
CA GLU A 77 -5.58 9.69 19.35
C GLU A 77 -5.31 8.40 20.10
N ILE A 78 -6.02 8.19 21.18
CA ILE A 78 -5.95 6.98 22.00
C ILE A 78 -7.21 6.16 21.70
N ILE A 79 -7.02 4.91 21.25
CA ILE A 79 -8.09 3.98 20.90
C ILE A 79 -8.06 2.84 21.92
N PRO A 80 -9.08 2.72 22.79
CA PRO A 80 -9.13 1.66 23.81
C PRO A 80 -9.22 0.26 23.22
N ASP A 81 -8.52 -0.69 23.85
CA ASP A 81 -8.54 -2.13 23.54
C ASP A 81 -8.39 -2.94 24.83
N GLY A 82 -9.42 -2.99 25.66
CA GLY A 82 -9.41 -3.64 26.98
C GLY A 82 -8.40 -3.02 27.94
N ASP A 83 -7.38 -3.82 28.32
CA ASP A 83 -6.26 -3.36 29.16
C ASP A 83 -5.15 -2.69 28.37
N PHE A 84 -5.30 -2.61 27.05
CA PHE A 84 -4.36 -2.00 26.13
C PHE A 84 -4.96 -0.77 25.46
N VAL A 85 -4.12 -0.02 24.79
CA VAL A 85 -4.51 1.09 23.92
C VAL A 85 -3.71 1.06 22.64
N TYR A 86 -4.37 1.41 21.54
CA TYR A 86 -3.68 1.81 20.32
C TYR A 86 -3.43 3.31 20.32
N LEU A 87 -2.24 3.72 19.90
CA LEU A 87 -1.88 5.13 19.77
C LEU A 87 -1.68 5.47 18.29
N ARG A 88 -2.26 6.59 17.88
CA ARG A 88 -2.19 7.10 16.50
C ARG A 88 -2.07 8.62 16.50
N ARG A 89 -1.36 9.20 15.55
CA ARG A 89 -1.44 10.64 15.28
C ARG A 89 -2.68 10.94 14.44
N ARG A 90 -3.45 11.95 14.85
CA ARG A 90 -4.61 12.41 14.07
C ARG A 90 -4.20 12.93 12.71
N SER A 91 -3.07 13.66 12.66
CA SER A 91 -2.50 14.21 11.43
C SER A 91 -2.08 13.14 10.43
N ALA A 92 -1.64 11.95 10.87
CA ALA A 92 -1.28 10.85 10.00
C ALA A 92 -2.47 10.37 9.14
N LYS A 93 -3.70 10.49 9.67
CA LYS A 93 -4.92 10.10 8.93
C LYS A 93 -5.14 10.90 7.64
N PHE A 94 -4.57 12.09 7.56
CA PHE A 94 -4.78 13.02 6.44
C PHE A 94 -3.61 13.07 5.46
N ARG A 95 -2.57 12.24 5.67
CA ARG A 95 -1.43 12.20 4.75
C ARG A 95 -1.78 11.45 3.47
N PRO A 96 -1.47 12.02 2.29
CA PRO A 96 -1.72 11.34 1.03
C PRO A 96 -0.86 10.08 0.88
N ILE A 97 -1.51 8.98 0.53
CA ILE A 97 -0.86 7.69 0.23
C ILE A 97 -1.39 7.12 -1.07
N TYR A 98 -0.50 6.50 -1.83
CA TYR A 98 -0.83 5.74 -3.04
C TYR A 98 -0.36 4.31 -2.85
N CYS A 99 -1.27 3.37 -2.98
CA CYS A 99 -1.05 1.96 -2.67
C CYS A 99 -0.96 1.14 -3.95
N LEU A 100 0.00 0.23 -3.97
CA LEU A 100 0.26 -0.74 -5.02
C LEU A 100 0.47 -2.11 -4.39
N TYR A 101 0.23 -3.18 -5.12
CA TYR A 101 0.75 -4.50 -4.78
C TYR A 101 2.14 -4.64 -5.41
N ALA A 102 3.09 -5.20 -4.67
CA ALA A 102 4.44 -5.42 -5.16
C ALA A 102 4.76 -6.92 -5.17
N TYR A 103 5.21 -7.42 -6.32
CA TYR A 103 5.83 -8.73 -6.46
C TYR A 103 7.33 -8.57 -6.32
N THR A 104 7.90 -9.25 -5.33
CA THR A 104 9.29 -9.04 -4.91
C THR A 104 10.20 -10.18 -5.39
N ALA A 105 11.52 -9.98 -5.22
CA ALA A 105 12.50 -11.04 -5.46
C ALA A 105 12.24 -12.27 -4.57
N LYS A 106 11.77 -12.07 -3.33
CA LYS A 106 11.41 -13.15 -2.40
C LYS A 106 10.24 -13.99 -2.94
N ASP A 107 9.24 -13.33 -3.54
CA ASP A 107 8.11 -14.02 -4.16
C ASP A 107 8.56 -14.82 -5.38
N ALA A 108 9.43 -14.23 -6.21
CA ALA A 108 9.99 -14.91 -7.38
C ALA A 108 10.82 -16.14 -7.01
N LEU A 109 11.56 -16.08 -5.90
CA LEU A 109 12.30 -17.25 -5.39
C LEU A 109 11.38 -18.36 -4.91
N LYS A 110 10.23 -18.01 -4.35
CA LYS A 110 9.23 -18.98 -3.87
C LYS A 110 8.45 -19.60 -5.02
N ASP A 111 8.01 -18.80 -5.98
CA ASP A 111 7.09 -19.21 -7.04
C ASP A 111 7.82 -19.65 -8.31
N GLY A 112 9.09 -19.23 -8.47
CA GLY A 112 9.84 -19.40 -9.71
C GLY A 112 10.34 -20.82 -9.94
N LYS A 113 10.26 -21.24 -11.20
CA LYS A 113 10.86 -22.51 -11.66
C LYS A 113 11.97 -22.18 -12.66
N PRO A 114 13.14 -22.84 -12.57
CA PRO A 114 14.15 -22.72 -13.60
C PRO A 114 13.58 -23.16 -14.96
N CYS A 115 13.68 -22.31 -15.98
CA CYS A 115 13.18 -22.62 -17.31
C CYS A 115 14.27 -22.66 -18.38
N ASP A 116 15.21 -21.71 -18.32
CA ASP A 116 16.35 -21.59 -19.23
C ASP A 116 17.63 -21.35 -18.43
N VAL A 117 18.79 -21.41 -19.06
CA VAL A 117 20.05 -21.12 -18.40
C VAL A 117 20.02 -19.69 -17.86
N GLY A 118 20.06 -19.58 -16.54
CA GLY A 118 20.05 -18.29 -15.84
C GLY A 118 18.69 -17.58 -15.79
N LYS A 119 17.58 -18.25 -16.09
CA LYS A 119 16.23 -17.67 -16.04
C LYS A 119 15.29 -18.40 -15.11
N LEU A 120 14.41 -17.64 -14.46
CA LEU A 120 13.27 -18.13 -13.69
C LEU A 120 11.98 -17.77 -14.43
N GLU A 121 11.14 -18.77 -14.61
CA GLU A 121 9.76 -18.62 -15.04
C GLU A 121 8.86 -18.59 -13.82
N ILE A 122 8.00 -17.59 -13.73
CA ILE A 122 7.02 -17.49 -12.65
C ILE A 122 5.60 -17.68 -13.19
N LEU A 123 4.79 -18.32 -12.38
CA LEU A 123 3.35 -18.39 -12.54
C LEU A 123 2.75 -17.99 -11.19
N HIS A 124 2.37 -16.71 -11.06
CA HIS A 124 1.89 -16.16 -9.81
C HIS A 124 0.37 -16.04 -9.80
N TYR A 125 -0.23 -16.54 -8.71
CA TYR A 125 -1.63 -16.36 -8.40
C TYR A 125 -1.75 -15.43 -7.20
N PHE A 126 -2.63 -14.44 -7.31
CA PHE A 126 -2.93 -13.59 -6.18
C PHE A 126 -3.80 -14.31 -5.14
N ASP A 127 -3.71 -13.88 -3.90
CA ASP A 127 -4.59 -14.38 -2.83
C ASP A 127 -6.06 -14.05 -3.19
N GLU A 128 -6.96 -15.01 -3.01
CA GLU A 128 -8.38 -14.85 -3.34
C GLU A 128 -9.03 -13.64 -2.65
N ARG A 129 -8.53 -13.26 -1.47
CA ARG A 129 -8.97 -12.07 -0.75
C ARG A 129 -8.71 -10.78 -1.52
N MET A 130 -7.69 -10.75 -2.40
CA MET A 130 -7.45 -9.59 -3.27
C MET A 130 -8.63 -9.35 -4.22
N TYR A 131 -9.32 -10.41 -4.64
CA TYR A 131 -10.47 -10.30 -5.53
C TYR A 131 -11.77 -10.06 -4.77
N SER A 132 -12.04 -10.85 -3.72
CA SER A 132 -13.27 -10.77 -2.96
C SER A 132 -13.44 -9.41 -2.30
N GLY A 133 -12.37 -8.85 -1.74
CA GLY A 133 -12.44 -7.57 -1.08
C GLY A 133 -12.73 -6.40 -1.99
N PHE A 134 -12.34 -6.50 -3.25
CA PHE A 134 -12.74 -5.51 -4.25
C PHE A 134 -14.16 -5.76 -4.76
N ALA A 135 -14.58 -7.03 -4.87
CA ALA A 135 -15.92 -7.38 -5.28
C ALA A 135 -16.98 -6.86 -4.30
N ASP A 136 -16.80 -7.09 -3.02
CA ASP A 136 -17.77 -6.71 -1.99
C ASP A 136 -17.91 -5.20 -1.83
N ALA A 137 -16.82 -4.44 -1.98
CA ALA A 137 -16.87 -2.99 -1.95
C ALA A 137 -17.71 -2.39 -3.10
N PHE A 138 -17.89 -3.13 -4.19
CA PHE A 138 -18.56 -2.67 -5.40
C PHE A 138 -19.86 -3.40 -5.73
N GLN A 139 -20.20 -4.48 -5.05
CA GLN A 139 -21.44 -5.23 -5.25
C GLN A 139 -22.70 -4.39 -5.04
N ALA A 140 -22.64 -3.36 -4.23
CA ALA A 140 -23.75 -2.44 -4.06
C ALA A 140 -24.11 -1.64 -5.33
N GLN A 141 -23.26 -1.64 -6.35
CA GLN A 141 -23.51 -0.91 -7.61
C GLN A 141 -23.49 -1.75 -8.88
N CYS A 142 -23.18 -3.03 -8.81
CA CYS A 142 -23.04 -3.87 -10.00
C CYS A 142 -23.67 -5.25 -9.81
N VAL A 143 -24.94 -5.31 -9.98
CA VAL A 143 -25.65 -6.56 -10.31
C VAL A 143 -25.23 -6.96 -11.73
N VAL A 144 -24.81 -8.22 -11.84
CA VAL A 144 -24.54 -8.94 -13.09
C VAL A 144 -23.22 -8.60 -13.76
N ALA A 145 -22.33 -9.47 -13.62
CA ALA A 145 -21.56 -10.17 -14.63
C ALA A 145 -20.41 -10.89 -13.96
N THR A 146 -20.46 -12.12 -14.08
CA THR A 146 -19.54 -13.20 -13.84
C THR A 146 -18.15 -13.00 -14.42
N ASP A 147 -17.76 -11.88 -14.98
CA ASP A 147 -16.49 -11.72 -15.66
C ASP A 147 -15.68 -10.51 -15.18
N ARG A 148 -14.67 -10.80 -14.36
CA ARG A 148 -13.35 -10.15 -14.38
C ARG A 148 -13.35 -8.62 -14.33
N ARG A 149 -13.97 -8.05 -13.29
CA ARG A 149 -14.12 -6.59 -13.16
C ARG A 149 -12.94 -5.84 -12.60
N TYR A 150 -11.89 -6.55 -12.22
CA TYR A 150 -10.65 -5.93 -11.75
C TYR A 150 -9.62 -6.04 -12.84
N THR A 151 -9.40 -4.94 -13.51
CA THR A 151 -8.28 -4.83 -14.41
C THR A 151 -7.05 -4.73 -13.54
N GLN A 152 -6.17 -5.70 -13.67
CA GLN A 152 -4.83 -5.62 -13.12
C GLN A 152 -3.98 -4.83 -14.08
N LEU A 153 -3.38 -3.78 -13.58
CA LEU A 153 -2.35 -3.05 -14.32
C LEU A 153 -1.00 -3.46 -13.77
N VAL A 154 -0.19 -4.08 -14.60
CA VAL A 154 1.20 -4.41 -14.29
C VAL A 154 2.07 -3.25 -14.73
N LEU A 155 2.90 -2.79 -13.81
CA LEU A 155 3.79 -1.64 -14.01
C LEU A 155 5.24 -2.08 -13.87
N GLN A 156 6.08 -1.64 -14.77
CA GLN A 156 7.53 -1.76 -14.62
C GLN A 156 8.00 -0.79 -13.52
N PRO A 157 8.61 -1.28 -12.41
CA PRO A 157 8.87 -0.45 -11.24
C PRO A 157 9.77 0.75 -11.52
N GLN A 158 10.88 0.52 -12.22
CA GLN A 158 11.89 1.56 -12.45
C GLN A 158 11.35 2.76 -13.25
N PRO A 159 10.80 2.60 -14.47
CA PRO A 159 10.28 3.74 -15.22
C PRO A 159 9.09 4.38 -14.52
N PHE A 160 8.20 3.60 -13.91
CA PHE A 160 7.02 4.12 -13.20
C PHE A 160 7.42 4.97 -11.99
N LEU A 161 8.29 4.46 -11.11
CA LEU A 161 8.75 5.20 -9.94
C LEU A 161 9.60 6.41 -10.31
N HIS A 162 10.34 6.36 -11.41
CA HIS A 162 11.11 7.50 -11.92
C HIS A 162 10.19 8.64 -12.39
N ARG A 163 9.13 8.33 -13.15
CA ARG A 163 8.11 9.32 -13.55
C ARG A 163 7.46 10.00 -12.35
N ILE A 164 7.12 9.21 -11.31
CA ILE A 164 6.59 9.75 -10.06
C ILE A 164 7.60 10.70 -9.41
N GLN A 165 8.87 10.30 -9.33
CA GLN A 165 9.91 11.12 -8.71
C GLN A 165 10.07 12.48 -9.42
N ILE A 166 10.10 12.48 -10.75
CA ILE A 166 10.18 13.72 -11.55
C ILE A 166 8.95 14.60 -11.30
N SER A 167 7.76 14.01 -11.28
CA SER A 167 6.54 14.77 -11.09
C SER A 167 6.44 15.35 -9.69
N LEU A 168 6.82 14.60 -8.66
CA LEU A 168 6.86 15.09 -7.28
C LEU A 168 7.87 16.24 -7.14
N ALA A 169 9.04 16.15 -7.77
CA ALA A 169 10.03 17.21 -7.78
C ALA A 169 9.49 18.49 -8.43
N LYS A 170 8.83 18.38 -9.58
CA LYS A 170 8.20 19.52 -10.28
C LYS A 170 7.12 20.21 -9.46
N ASN A 171 6.43 19.47 -8.58
CA ASN A 171 5.39 20.00 -7.70
C ASN A 171 5.91 20.39 -6.31
N SER A 172 7.24 20.44 -6.11
CA SER A 172 7.87 20.72 -4.82
C SER A 172 7.48 19.75 -3.70
N LEU A 173 7.11 18.52 -4.06
CA LEU A 173 6.72 17.44 -3.15
C LEU A 173 7.87 16.43 -2.95
N ASN A 174 9.08 16.95 -2.76
CA ASN A 174 10.29 16.11 -2.65
C ASN A 174 10.32 15.26 -1.39
N ASP A 175 9.60 15.68 -0.34
CA ASP A 175 9.51 14.93 0.89
C ASP A 175 8.45 13.82 0.78
N ASN A 176 8.86 12.73 0.17
CA ASN A 176 8.04 11.55 -0.01
C ASN A 176 8.81 10.28 0.38
N LYS A 177 8.09 9.27 0.79
CA LYS A 177 8.63 7.95 1.12
C LYS A 177 7.98 6.90 0.25
N LYS A 178 8.80 6.05 -0.37
CA LYS A 178 8.38 4.92 -1.20
C LYS A 178 8.93 3.66 -0.55
N ARG A 179 8.08 2.79 -0.06
CA ARG A 179 8.53 1.60 0.68
C ARG A 179 7.47 0.51 0.66
N MET A 180 7.92 -0.74 0.77
CA MET A 180 7.06 -1.87 1.15
C MET A 180 6.49 -1.64 2.55
N VAL A 181 5.25 -2.03 2.74
CA VAL A 181 4.61 -2.05 4.06
C VAL A 181 5.26 -3.14 4.91
N ASP A 182 5.54 -2.81 6.14
CA ASP A 182 6.09 -3.73 7.14
C ASP A 182 4.92 -4.36 7.92
N TYR A 183 4.81 -5.68 7.85
CA TYR A 183 3.84 -6.46 8.60
C TYR A 183 4.46 -7.14 9.83
N GLU A 184 5.80 -7.27 9.87
CA GLU A 184 6.51 -7.99 10.92
C GLU A 184 6.46 -7.28 12.27
N THR A 185 6.64 -5.95 12.26
CA THR A 185 6.66 -5.15 13.49
C THR A 185 5.36 -5.29 14.28
N ARG A 186 4.22 -5.43 13.61
CA ARG A 186 2.92 -5.56 14.24
C ARG A 186 2.48 -7.01 14.52
N LYS A 187 3.32 -8.01 14.22
CA LYS A 187 3.11 -9.41 14.64
C LYS A 187 3.20 -9.56 16.17
N GLN A 188 3.92 -8.69 16.83
CA GLN A 188 3.96 -8.65 18.29
C GLN A 188 2.68 -8.04 18.83
N LYS A 189 2.08 -8.69 19.85
CA LYS A 189 0.88 -8.17 20.53
C LYS A 189 1.12 -6.77 21.13
N ILE A 190 2.35 -6.54 21.62
CA ILE A 190 2.79 -5.25 22.17
C ILE A 190 3.87 -4.71 21.25
N PHE A 191 3.66 -3.53 20.69
CA PHE A 191 4.64 -2.87 19.85
C PHE A 191 4.62 -1.35 20.08
N PHE A 192 5.74 -0.72 19.79
CA PHE A 192 5.88 0.73 19.82
C PHE A 192 6.86 1.15 18.72
N ILE A 193 6.39 1.99 17.82
CA ILE A 193 7.16 2.61 16.76
C ILE A 193 7.30 4.08 17.14
N GLU A 194 8.53 4.56 17.33
CA GLU A 194 8.75 5.97 17.66
C GLU A 194 8.13 6.86 16.57
N PRO A 195 7.16 7.74 16.92
CA PRO A 195 6.58 8.64 15.95
C PRO A 195 7.60 9.70 15.55
N THR A 196 8.01 9.67 14.29
CA THR A 196 8.93 10.63 13.69
C THR A 196 8.18 11.67 12.87
N GLU A 197 8.82 12.79 12.53
CA GLU A 197 8.26 13.74 11.57
C GLU A 197 8.01 13.11 10.18
N GLN A 198 8.57 11.93 9.97
CA GLN A 198 8.49 11.21 8.70
C GLN A 198 7.21 10.40 8.51
N TYR A 199 6.33 10.32 9.51
CA TYR A 199 5.08 9.54 9.46
C TYR A 199 5.31 8.07 9.05
N ASP A 200 6.34 7.44 9.62
CA ASP A 200 6.70 6.05 9.32
C ASP A 200 5.58 5.07 9.68
N GLU A 201 4.72 5.42 10.64
CA GLU A 201 3.54 4.64 10.99
C GLU A 201 2.60 4.35 9.82
N LEU A 202 2.64 5.13 8.75
CA LEU A 202 1.92 4.86 7.51
C LEU A 202 2.45 3.66 6.72
N LEU A 203 3.62 3.14 7.10
CA LEU A 203 4.28 2.02 6.45
C LEU A 203 4.17 0.71 7.23
N TYR A 204 3.38 0.69 8.31
CA TYR A 204 3.16 -0.49 9.12
C TYR A 204 1.69 -0.89 9.08
N LYS A 205 1.44 -2.19 8.93
CA LYS A 205 0.09 -2.75 8.85
C LYS A 205 -0.03 -4.03 9.65
N SER A 206 -1.24 -4.38 10.05
CA SER A 206 -1.49 -5.63 10.75
C SER A 206 -1.13 -6.84 9.87
N PRO A 207 -0.57 -7.94 10.44
CA PRO A 207 -0.15 -9.12 9.68
C PRO A 207 -1.28 -9.80 8.91
N GLU A 208 -2.51 -9.63 9.33
CA GLU A 208 -3.69 -10.15 8.63
C GLU A 208 -3.84 -9.61 7.20
N TYR A 209 -3.17 -8.47 6.90
CA TYR A 209 -3.12 -7.85 5.59
C TYR A 209 -1.86 -8.20 4.78
N GLU A 210 -0.99 -9.09 5.27
CA GLU A 210 0.27 -9.45 4.61
C GLU A 210 0.06 -9.97 3.18
N TYR A 211 -1.08 -10.63 2.93
CA TYR A 211 -1.46 -11.09 1.60
C TYR A 211 -1.59 -9.97 0.55
N GLN A 212 -1.70 -8.72 1.00
CA GLN A 212 -1.78 -7.54 0.11
C GLN A 212 -0.44 -7.16 -0.48
N HIS A 213 0.68 -7.65 0.04
CA HIS A 213 2.05 -7.33 -0.43
C HIS A 213 2.20 -5.84 -0.78
N GLU A 214 1.69 -4.98 0.10
CA GLU A 214 1.46 -3.58 -0.21
C GLU A 214 2.76 -2.78 -0.28
N ALA A 215 2.91 -1.98 -1.34
CA ALA A 215 3.91 -0.93 -1.44
C ALA A 215 3.22 0.43 -1.41
N ARG A 216 3.75 1.38 -0.66
CA ARG A 216 3.18 2.72 -0.48
C ARG A 216 4.10 3.81 -0.94
N ILE A 217 3.49 4.84 -1.53
CA ILE A 217 4.10 6.15 -1.75
C ILE A 217 3.37 7.12 -0.83
N CYS A 218 4.08 7.64 0.18
CA CYS A 218 3.53 8.56 1.17
C CYS A 218 4.08 9.96 0.94
N LEU A 219 3.20 10.97 0.85
CA LEU A 219 3.57 12.38 0.76
C LEU A 219 3.54 12.98 2.16
N ARG A 220 4.71 13.33 2.70
CA ARG A 220 4.87 13.73 4.10
C ARG A 220 4.52 15.19 4.36
N ASN A 221 4.85 16.08 3.42
CA ASN A 221 4.63 17.53 3.55
C ASN A 221 3.27 17.99 3.05
N SER A 222 2.45 17.09 2.50
CA SER A 222 1.09 17.39 2.09
C SER A 222 0.09 16.80 3.08
N MET A 223 -0.98 17.50 3.34
CA MET A 223 -2.04 17.05 4.24
C MET A 223 -3.39 17.43 3.65
N PHE A 224 -4.30 16.47 3.63
CA PHE A 224 -5.69 16.72 3.27
C PHE A 224 -6.43 17.45 4.40
N THR A 225 -7.47 18.17 4.04
CA THR A 225 -8.39 18.81 5.00
C THR A 225 -9.53 17.89 5.37
N SER A 226 -9.83 16.92 4.50
CA SER A 226 -10.84 15.89 4.70
C SER A 226 -10.30 14.51 4.33
N ILE A 227 -10.81 13.46 4.99
CA ILE A 227 -10.50 12.07 4.63
C ILE A 227 -11.03 11.67 3.24
N PHE A 228 -11.94 12.45 2.68
CA PHE A 228 -12.50 12.25 1.34
C PHE A 228 -11.76 13.01 0.25
N ASP A 229 -10.80 13.86 0.64
CA ASP A 229 -9.97 14.57 -0.33
C ASP A 229 -9.12 13.59 -1.15
N ARG A 230 -8.82 14.00 -2.36
CA ARG A 230 -7.94 13.30 -3.29
C ARG A 230 -6.89 14.27 -3.82
N PHE A 231 -5.69 13.76 -3.94
CA PHE A 231 -4.60 14.46 -4.63
C PHE A 231 -4.31 13.71 -5.92
N GLU A 232 -4.34 14.42 -7.04
CA GLU A 232 -4.01 13.87 -8.35
C GLU A 232 -2.62 14.33 -8.77
N LEU A 233 -1.71 13.35 -8.92
CA LEU A 233 -0.36 13.58 -9.42
C LEU A 233 -0.29 13.22 -10.90
N ASN A 234 0.04 14.18 -11.75
CA ASN A 234 0.24 13.92 -13.17
C ASN A 234 1.70 13.52 -13.43
N ILE A 235 1.90 12.28 -13.88
CA ILE A 235 3.22 11.71 -14.23
C ILE A 235 3.44 11.62 -15.75
N GLY A 236 2.52 12.13 -16.55
CA GLY A 236 2.46 11.93 -17.99
C GLY A 236 1.94 10.55 -18.38
N PRO A 237 1.39 10.40 -19.58
CA PRO A 237 0.85 9.13 -20.06
C PRO A 237 1.90 8.01 -19.99
N LEU A 238 1.48 6.81 -19.59
CA LEU A 238 2.34 5.63 -19.64
C LEU A 238 2.44 5.14 -21.08
N GLU A 239 3.62 4.74 -21.48
CA GLU A 239 3.85 4.11 -22.78
C GLU A 239 3.56 2.61 -22.70
N LYS A 240 3.23 1.96 -23.84
CA LYS A 240 2.90 0.53 -23.87
C LYS A 240 3.98 -0.37 -23.26
N GLN A 241 5.23 0.05 -23.29
CA GLN A 241 6.35 -0.66 -22.71
C GLN A 241 6.45 -0.53 -21.19
N ASP A 242 5.76 0.46 -20.59
CA ASP A 242 5.80 0.74 -19.15
C ASP A 242 4.76 -0.06 -18.38
N TYR A 243 3.78 -0.63 -19.08
CA TYR A 243 2.70 -1.37 -18.45
C TYR A 243 2.17 -2.50 -19.34
N ASP A 244 1.51 -3.45 -18.69
CA ASP A 244 0.69 -4.47 -19.37
C ASP A 244 -0.64 -4.62 -18.65
N LYS A 245 -1.68 -4.98 -19.39
CA LYS A 245 -2.97 -5.40 -18.85
C LYS A 245 -2.96 -6.91 -18.79
N LEU A 246 -2.71 -7.47 -17.62
CA LEU A 246 -2.66 -8.92 -17.46
C LEU A 246 -3.93 -9.46 -16.83
N PHE A 247 -4.28 -10.64 -17.29
CA PHE A 247 -5.24 -11.53 -16.65
C PHE A 247 -4.47 -12.57 -15.85
N GLU A 248 -5.06 -13.07 -14.78
CA GLU A 248 -4.45 -14.16 -14.01
C GLU A 248 -4.40 -15.48 -14.80
N PRO A 249 -3.41 -16.29 -14.57
CA PRO A 249 -2.23 -16.05 -13.71
C PRO A 249 -1.23 -15.09 -14.33
N VAL A 250 -0.42 -14.44 -13.49
CA VAL A 250 0.69 -13.62 -13.97
C VAL A 250 1.80 -14.55 -14.42
N TYR A 251 2.13 -14.47 -15.70
CA TYR A 251 3.25 -15.20 -16.28
C TYR A 251 4.37 -14.22 -16.62
N ALA A 252 5.56 -14.46 -16.09
CA ALA A 252 6.72 -13.65 -16.37
C ALA A 252 8.00 -14.49 -16.35
N LYS A 253 9.03 -14.02 -17.08
CA LYS A 253 10.37 -14.59 -17.03
C LYS A 253 11.35 -13.55 -16.50
N PHE A 254 12.14 -13.93 -15.51
CA PHE A 254 13.18 -13.11 -14.92
C PHE A 254 14.54 -13.77 -15.05
N ASP A 255 15.60 -12.95 -15.09
CA ASP A 255 16.95 -13.45 -14.98
C ASP A 255 17.19 -14.04 -13.58
N ALA A 256 17.68 -15.28 -13.50
CA ALA A 256 17.91 -15.97 -12.24
C ALA A 256 18.96 -15.28 -11.35
N VAL A 257 19.78 -14.41 -11.92
CA VAL A 257 20.72 -13.55 -11.16
C VAL A 257 19.98 -12.56 -10.27
N ILE A 258 18.77 -12.10 -10.69
CA ILE A 258 17.92 -11.21 -9.89
C ILE A 258 17.35 -11.98 -8.70
N ALA A 259 17.09 -13.26 -8.84
CA ALA A 259 16.52 -14.11 -7.81
C ALA A 259 17.53 -14.67 -6.79
N LYS A 260 18.84 -14.53 -7.07
CA LYS A 260 19.91 -14.98 -6.16
C LYS A 260 20.49 -13.87 -5.29
N LEU A 261 20.00 -12.65 -5.41
CA LEU A 261 20.40 -11.50 -4.61
C LEU A 261 19.36 -11.18 -3.55
#